data_3acaddbabb3922a5ffcf810f1c2a3775
#
_entry.id   3acaddbabb3922a5ffcf810f1c2a3775
#
_cell.length_a   1.000
_cell.length_b   1.000
_cell.length_c   1.000
_cell.angle_alpha   90.00
_cell.angle_beta   90.00
_cell.angle_gamma   90.00
#
_symmetry.space_group_name_H-M   'P 1'
#
loop_
_entity.id
_entity.type
_entity.pdbx_description
1 polymer ?
#
loop_
_entity_poly.entity_id
_entity_poly.type
_entity_poly.pdbx_seq_one_letter_code
_entity_poly.pdbx_strand_id
1 'polypeptide(L)'
;MSKIRAMQLALLALVLILCSACSASVQEQEQEHLSRVCVTTYAYKTVGDLMIKVDVHQVDDGLTNPVIVWIHGGALITGGRESVPAWFRERALADGYDIISLDYRLAPETKVPEIIRDLEDAFQWIHRLGSRVLDVDTSRVAVIGASAGGYLTLAAGYRVDPRPTVLVSLWGYGDLIGPWLNEPSTHPRHNQAQMTEERAQEIMSLPPIANARDRKGNGWAFYQYCRQKGLCPNLVSNFDMFEEPERFFPYMPLKNVAKDFPPTLLVHGTNDTDVPHEQSELMQQEFIEHSVPYELFSVEGAEHSLWRANPQDVQHVQDLVLEFINRYMK
;
A
#
# COMPACT_ATOMS: atom_id res chain seq x y z
N MET A 1 57.16 -16.07 -19.23
CA MET A 1 55.87 -16.32 -18.53
C MET A 1 55.58 -15.38 -17.35
N SER A 2 56.56 -14.74 -16.71
CA SER A 2 56.37 -13.89 -15.52
C SER A 2 55.83 -12.48 -15.79
N LYS A 3 56.24 -11.83 -16.89
CA LYS A 3 55.81 -10.46 -17.23
C LYS A 3 54.33 -10.36 -17.63
N ILE A 4 53.80 -11.37 -18.33
CA ILE A 4 52.40 -11.41 -18.74
C ILE A 4 51.45 -11.60 -17.53
N ARG A 5 51.82 -12.46 -16.57
CA ARG A 5 51.08 -12.64 -15.32
C ARG A 5 51.09 -11.40 -14.42
N ALA A 6 52.20 -10.67 -14.36
CA ALA A 6 52.30 -9.40 -13.61
C ALA A 6 51.42 -8.32 -14.23
N MET A 7 51.36 -8.25 -15.55
CA MET A 7 50.51 -7.30 -16.28
C MET A 7 49.02 -7.62 -16.13
N GLN A 8 48.66 -8.93 -16.14
CA GLN A 8 47.27 -9.35 -15.87
C GLN A 8 46.81 -9.05 -14.45
N LEU A 9 47.66 -9.26 -13.46
CA LEU A 9 47.40 -8.94 -12.05
C LEU A 9 47.27 -7.43 -11.82
N ALA A 10 48.10 -6.62 -12.49
CA ALA A 10 48.01 -5.16 -12.42
C ALA A 10 46.71 -4.63 -13.09
N LEU A 11 46.27 -5.22 -14.22
CA LEU A 11 45.02 -4.87 -14.88
C LEU A 11 43.79 -5.26 -14.02
N LEU A 12 43.83 -6.44 -13.38
CA LEU A 12 42.78 -6.89 -12.48
C LEU A 12 42.64 -5.98 -11.23
N ALA A 13 43.79 -5.59 -10.66
CA ALA A 13 43.81 -4.65 -9.54
C ALA A 13 43.28 -3.26 -9.92
N LEU A 14 43.63 -2.79 -11.13
CA LEU A 14 43.12 -1.49 -11.63
C LEU A 14 41.61 -1.53 -11.84
N VAL A 15 41.06 -2.61 -12.40
CA VAL A 15 39.61 -2.81 -12.57
C VAL A 15 38.90 -2.87 -11.22
N LEU A 16 39.46 -3.57 -10.24
CA LEU A 16 38.87 -3.62 -8.88
C LEU A 16 38.92 -2.26 -8.17
N ILE A 17 39.97 -1.48 -8.35
CA ILE A 17 40.08 -0.12 -7.78
C ILE A 17 39.07 0.82 -8.47
N LEU A 18 38.91 0.73 -9.79
CA LEU A 18 37.95 1.54 -10.53
C LEU A 18 36.50 1.18 -10.17
N CYS A 19 36.19 -0.11 -10.00
CA CYS A 19 34.88 -0.56 -9.52
C CYS A 19 34.60 -0.10 -8.09
N SER A 20 35.57 -0.17 -7.19
CA SER A 20 35.37 0.30 -5.80
C SER A 20 35.27 1.82 -5.70
N ALA A 21 36.01 2.57 -6.51
CA ALA A 21 35.89 4.03 -6.59
C ALA A 21 34.54 4.45 -7.19
N CYS A 22 34.05 3.76 -8.21
CA CYS A 22 32.74 3.99 -8.81
C CYS A 22 31.60 3.67 -7.83
N SER A 23 31.70 2.57 -7.08
CA SER A 23 30.70 2.22 -6.06
C SER A 23 30.71 3.19 -4.87
N ALA A 24 31.87 3.68 -4.45
CA ALA A 24 31.98 4.69 -3.40
C ALA A 24 31.37 6.03 -3.82
N SER A 25 31.61 6.47 -5.07
CA SER A 25 31.03 7.71 -5.59
C SER A 25 29.51 7.62 -5.76
N VAL A 26 28.97 6.46 -6.13
CA VAL A 26 27.52 6.24 -6.22
C VAL A 26 26.89 6.27 -4.81
N GLN A 27 27.52 5.63 -3.83
CA GLN A 27 27.03 5.66 -2.45
C GLN A 27 27.10 7.06 -1.82
N GLU A 28 28.13 7.85 -2.10
CA GLU A 28 28.21 9.25 -1.65
C GLU A 28 27.11 10.11 -2.30
N GLN A 29 26.85 9.93 -3.57
CA GLN A 29 25.76 10.65 -4.27
C GLN A 29 24.37 10.25 -3.75
N GLU A 30 24.13 8.96 -3.50
CA GLU A 30 22.89 8.51 -2.87
C GLU A 30 22.71 9.09 -1.46
N GLN A 31 23.78 9.13 -0.67
CA GLN A 31 23.74 9.65 0.70
C GLN A 31 23.56 11.18 0.72
N GLU A 32 24.15 11.91 -0.22
CA GLU A 32 23.92 13.33 -0.42
C GLU A 32 22.47 13.60 -0.88
N HIS A 33 21.95 12.80 -1.80
CA HIS A 33 20.56 12.89 -2.26
C HIS A 33 19.55 12.65 -1.12
N LEU A 34 19.76 11.60 -0.32
CA LEU A 34 18.90 11.28 0.84
C LEU A 34 19.01 12.34 1.96
N SER A 35 20.13 13.04 2.08
CA SER A 35 20.27 14.15 3.06
C SER A 35 19.40 15.37 2.72
N ARG A 36 18.88 15.46 1.50
CA ARG A 36 17.99 16.52 1.00
C ARG A 36 16.51 16.14 1.05
N VAL A 37 16.18 14.95 1.58
CA VAL A 37 14.79 14.52 1.74
C VAL A 37 14.12 15.33 2.85
N CYS A 38 13.04 16.00 2.50
CA CYS A 38 12.15 16.65 3.46
C CYS A 38 10.82 15.90 3.54
N VAL A 39 10.22 15.91 4.75
CA VAL A 39 8.89 15.36 4.99
C VAL A 39 8.03 16.46 5.58
N THR A 40 6.97 16.81 4.86
CA THR A 40 6.02 17.84 5.30
C THR A 40 4.65 17.22 5.50
N THR A 41 4.05 17.47 6.66
CA THR A 41 2.72 16.98 7.00
C THR A 41 1.65 18.02 6.68
N TYR A 42 0.62 17.62 5.96
CA TYR A 42 -0.55 18.45 5.64
C TYR A 42 -1.83 17.79 6.14
N ALA A 43 -2.84 18.59 6.48
CA ALA A 43 -4.20 18.12 6.66
C ALA A 43 -4.93 18.26 5.31
N TYR A 44 -5.37 17.14 4.74
CA TYR A 44 -6.14 17.16 3.49
C TYR A 44 -7.66 17.28 3.74
N LYS A 45 -8.11 16.91 4.94
CA LYS A 45 -9.53 16.89 5.33
C LYS A 45 -9.67 17.12 6.82
N THR A 46 -10.79 17.76 7.21
CA THR A 46 -11.20 17.89 8.61
C THR A 46 -12.63 17.36 8.76
N VAL A 47 -12.85 16.51 9.78
CA VAL A 47 -14.16 15.93 10.12
C VAL A 47 -14.42 16.21 11.61
N GLY A 48 -15.30 17.15 11.91
CA GLY A 48 -15.41 17.70 13.27
C GLY A 48 -14.07 18.30 13.71
N ASP A 49 -13.52 17.81 14.80
CA ASP A 49 -12.20 18.21 15.32
C ASP A 49 -11.05 17.35 14.80
N LEU A 50 -11.33 16.27 14.06
CA LEU A 50 -10.31 15.37 13.53
C LEU A 50 -9.73 15.91 12.23
N MET A 51 -8.43 16.19 12.23
CA MET A 51 -7.65 16.47 11.02
C MET A 51 -7.08 15.16 10.45
N ILE A 52 -7.44 14.82 9.21
CA ILE A 52 -6.90 13.66 8.50
C ILE A 52 -5.71 14.14 7.65
N LYS A 53 -4.56 13.47 7.77
CA LYS A 53 -3.28 14.00 7.34
C LYS A 53 -2.64 13.16 6.24
N VAL A 54 -1.71 13.80 5.54
CA VAL A 54 -0.75 13.16 4.63
C VAL A 54 0.66 13.61 5.01
N ASP A 55 1.64 12.73 4.80
CA ASP A 55 3.05 13.09 4.78
C ASP A 55 3.54 13.12 3.34
N VAL A 56 4.12 14.24 2.93
CA VAL A 56 4.71 14.45 1.61
C VAL A 56 6.22 14.35 1.75
N HIS A 57 6.80 13.32 1.12
CA HIS A 57 8.23 13.08 1.08
C HIS A 57 8.77 13.58 -0.26
N GLN A 58 9.68 14.53 -0.24
CA GLN A 58 10.26 15.16 -1.44
C GLN A 58 11.77 15.28 -1.29
N VAL A 59 12.46 15.34 -2.42
CA VAL A 59 13.86 15.75 -2.46
C VAL A 59 13.91 17.23 -2.84
N ASP A 60 14.64 18.02 -2.09
CA ASP A 60 14.86 19.45 -2.41
C ASP A 60 15.88 19.57 -3.55
N ASP A 61 15.43 19.33 -4.79
CA ASP A 61 16.21 19.40 -6.02
C ASP A 61 15.68 20.45 -7.02
N GLY A 62 14.57 21.09 -6.67
CA GLY A 62 13.92 22.11 -7.51
C GLY A 62 13.19 21.53 -8.74
N LEU A 63 12.92 20.22 -8.77
CA LEU A 63 12.19 19.55 -9.83
C LEU A 63 10.73 19.32 -9.43
N THR A 64 9.85 19.30 -10.43
CA THR A 64 8.44 18.91 -10.27
C THR A 64 8.34 17.43 -10.65
N ASN A 65 8.27 16.56 -9.65
CA ASN A 65 8.31 15.11 -9.82
C ASN A 65 6.91 14.49 -9.92
N PRO A 66 6.74 13.37 -10.65
CA PRO A 66 5.51 12.58 -10.61
C PRO A 66 5.32 11.96 -9.22
N VAL A 67 4.05 11.66 -8.88
CA VAL A 67 3.66 11.29 -7.51
C VAL A 67 3.41 9.80 -7.38
N ILE A 68 3.90 9.22 -6.29
CA ILE A 68 3.44 7.90 -5.81
C ILE A 68 2.65 8.11 -4.51
N VAL A 69 1.39 7.69 -4.51
CA VAL A 69 0.55 7.67 -3.32
C VAL A 69 0.72 6.34 -2.61
N TRP A 70 1.21 6.38 -1.36
CA TRP A 70 1.30 5.21 -0.49
C TRP A 70 0.08 5.11 0.42
N ILE A 71 -0.57 3.93 0.46
CA ILE A 71 -1.71 3.64 1.32
C ILE A 71 -1.35 2.50 2.29
N HIS A 72 -1.41 2.78 3.59
CA HIS A 72 -1.03 1.82 4.61
C HIS A 72 -2.04 0.67 4.77
N GLY A 73 -1.56 -0.47 5.25
CA GLY A 73 -2.36 -1.62 5.64
C GLY A 73 -2.95 -1.50 7.05
N GLY A 74 -3.32 -2.66 7.62
CA GLY A 74 -3.83 -2.76 8.99
C GLY A 74 -5.33 -3.06 9.09
N ALA A 75 -5.86 -3.83 8.13
CA ALA A 75 -7.24 -4.32 8.11
C ALA A 75 -8.32 -3.21 8.15
N LEU A 76 -8.01 -2.00 7.71
CA LEU A 76 -8.79 -0.77 7.89
C LEU A 76 -8.95 -0.34 9.36
N ILE A 77 -8.34 -1.05 10.30
CA ILE A 77 -8.51 -0.90 11.76
C ILE A 77 -7.28 -0.27 12.40
N THR A 78 -6.09 -0.56 11.89
CA THR A 78 -4.83 -0.06 12.42
C THR A 78 -3.96 0.55 11.31
N GLY A 79 -2.77 1.07 11.69
CA GLY A 79 -1.84 1.67 10.74
C GLY A 79 -1.84 3.18 10.77
N GLY A 80 -1.07 3.77 9.88
CA GLY A 80 -0.91 5.22 9.73
C GLY A 80 0.10 5.55 8.63
N ARG A 81 0.09 6.80 8.19
CA ARG A 81 0.89 7.32 7.08
C ARG A 81 2.41 7.14 7.25
N GLU A 82 2.89 6.94 8.47
CA GLU A 82 4.32 6.74 8.75
C GLU A 82 4.84 5.35 8.34
N SER A 83 3.97 4.49 7.82
CA SER A 83 4.28 3.08 7.50
C SER A 83 4.94 2.86 6.14
N VAL A 84 5.34 3.92 5.42
CA VAL A 84 6.06 3.77 4.15
C VAL A 84 7.34 2.96 4.39
N PRO A 85 7.52 1.80 3.74
CA PRO A 85 8.74 1.01 3.90
C PRO A 85 9.99 1.79 3.49
N ALA A 86 11.05 1.71 4.29
CA ALA A 86 12.28 2.46 4.03
C ALA A 86 12.86 2.15 2.64
N TRP A 87 12.93 0.86 2.26
CA TRP A 87 13.42 0.45 0.95
C TRP A 87 12.65 1.10 -0.20
N PHE A 88 11.31 1.21 -0.06
CA PHE A 88 10.45 1.79 -1.10
C PHE A 88 10.65 3.30 -1.18
N ARG A 89 10.61 3.97 -0.02
CA ARG A 89 10.81 5.41 0.07
C ARG A 89 12.15 5.84 -0.53
N GLU A 90 13.24 5.19 -0.15
CA GLU A 90 14.59 5.52 -0.61
C GLU A 90 14.74 5.33 -2.11
N ARG A 91 14.28 4.21 -2.64
CA ARG A 91 14.38 3.91 -4.07
C ARG A 91 13.45 4.77 -4.92
N ALA A 92 12.22 5.00 -4.49
CA ALA A 92 11.27 5.83 -5.24
C ALA A 92 11.74 7.30 -5.33
N LEU A 93 12.25 7.85 -4.23
CA LEU A 93 12.84 9.19 -4.21
C LEU A 93 14.10 9.27 -5.09
N ALA A 94 14.97 8.26 -5.07
CA ALA A 94 16.15 8.18 -5.93
C ALA A 94 15.78 8.07 -7.43
N ASP A 95 14.65 7.44 -7.74
CA ASP A 95 14.10 7.33 -9.09
C ASP A 95 13.40 8.62 -9.57
N GLY A 96 13.33 9.66 -8.75
CA GLY A 96 12.74 10.97 -9.07
C GLY A 96 11.22 10.99 -8.91
N TYR A 97 10.68 10.29 -7.93
CA TYR A 97 9.28 10.38 -7.52
C TYR A 97 9.13 11.12 -6.19
N ASP A 98 8.07 11.88 -6.05
CA ASP A 98 7.62 12.34 -4.74
C ASP A 98 6.62 11.32 -4.16
N ILE A 99 6.60 11.15 -2.83
CA ILE A 99 5.70 10.19 -2.18
C ILE A 99 4.72 10.94 -1.29
N ILE A 100 3.43 10.65 -1.45
CA ILE A 100 2.37 11.14 -0.58
C ILE A 100 1.80 9.95 0.18
N SER A 101 2.08 9.86 1.47
CA SER A 101 1.55 8.80 2.33
C SER A 101 0.29 9.28 3.05
N LEU A 102 -0.79 8.48 2.95
CA LEU A 102 -2.11 8.85 3.44
C LEU A 102 -2.40 8.26 4.81
N ASP A 103 -2.98 9.08 5.72
CA ASP A 103 -3.93 8.58 6.72
C ASP A 103 -5.33 8.53 6.10
N TYR A 104 -6.16 7.65 6.59
CA TYR A 104 -7.60 7.60 6.38
C TYR A 104 -8.28 7.22 7.71
N ARG A 105 -9.54 7.56 7.90
CA ARG A 105 -10.24 7.19 9.14
C ARG A 105 -10.31 5.68 9.28
N LEU A 106 -10.19 5.20 10.52
CA LEU A 106 -10.08 3.79 10.82
C LEU A 106 -11.39 3.21 11.35
N ALA A 107 -11.65 1.96 10.98
CA ALA A 107 -12.68 1.14 11.60
C ALA A 107 -12.21 0.68 13.00
N PRO A 108 -13.12 0.35 13.91
CA PRO A 108 -14.57 0.35 13.74
C PRO A 108 -15.26 1.70 14.01
N GLU A 109 -14.55 2.71 14.46
CA GLU A 109 -15.09 4.04 14.78
C GLU A 109 -15.63 4.73 13.51
N THR A 110 -15.04 4.42 12.36
CA THR A 110 -15.49 4.85 11.03
C THR A 110 -15.78 3.63 10.16
N LYS A 111 -16.66 3.76 9.18
CA LYS A 111 -17.10 2.65 8.34
C LYS A 111 -16.55 2.75 6.92
N VAL A 112 -16.55 1.62 6.21
CA VAL A 112 -16.02 1.51 4.83
C VAL A 112 -16.49 2.62 3.90
N PRO A 113 -17.79 3.04 3.89
CA PRO A 113 -18.22 4.13 3.03
C PRO A 113 -17.51 5.46 3.29
N GLU A 114 -17.25 5.78 4.55
CA GLU A 114 -16.55 7.01 4.94
C GLU A 114 -15.03 6.88 4.72
N ILE A 115 -14.45 5.67 4.88
CA ILE A 115 -13.04 5.39 4.58
C ILE A 115 -12.78 5.59 3.07
N ILE A 116 -13.65 5.06 2.21
CA ILE A 116 -13.58 5.27 0.76
C ILE A 116 -13.73 6.75 0.41
N ARG A 117 -14.62 7.49 1.10
CA ARG A 117 -14.76 8.94 0.90
C ARG A 117 -13.49 9.70 1.31
N ASP A 118 -12.78 9.24 2.34
CA ASP A 118 -11.49 9.83 2.72
C ASP A 118 -10.44 9.63 1.62
N LEU A 119 -10.42 8.45 0.98
CA LEU A 119 -9.59 8.18 -0.19
C LEU A 119 -9.93 9.14 -1.35
N GLU A 120 -11.20 9.29 -1.70
CA GLU A 120 -11.67 10.21 -2.75
C GLU A 120 -11.26 11.66 -2.46
N ASP A 121 -11.46 12.12 -1.23
CA ASP A 121 -11.10 13.48 -0.80
C ASP A 121 -9.59 13.72 -0.80
N ALA A 122 -8.78 12.70 -0.45
CA ALA A 122 -7.32 12.79 -0.52
C ALA A 122 -6.84 13.01 -1.97
N PHE A 123 -7.39 12.25 -2.94
CA PHE A 123 -7.04 12.42 -4.35
C PHE A 123 -7.51 13.76 -4.91
N GLN A 124 -8.70 14.22 -4.54
CA GLN A 124 -9.15 15.57 -4.90
C GLN A 124 -8.23 16.66 -4.34
N TRP A 125 -7.73 16.48 -3.10
CA TRP A 125 -6.79 17.40 -2.47
C TRP A 125 -5.45 17.39 -3.22
N ILE A 126 -4.91 16.22 -3.55
CA ILE A 126 -3.66 16.06 -4.31
C ILE A 126 -3.78 16.79 -5.66
N HIS A 127 -4.81 16.54 -6.43
CA HIS A 127 -5.00 17.15 -7.76
C HIS A 127 -5.24 18.67 -7.68
N ARG A 128 -5.94 19.17 -6.66
CA ARG A 128 -6.20 20.61 -6.51
C ARG A 128 -4.98 21.41 -6.05
N LEU A 129 -4.15 20.83 -5.20
CA LEU A 129 -3.06 21.54 -4.54
C LEU A 129 -1.67 21.08 -5.01
N GLY A 130 -1.56 19.90 -5.64
CA GLY A 130 -0.32 19.28 -6.01
C GLY A 130 0.62 20.22 -6.78
N SER A 131 0.19 20.71 -7.93
CA SER A 131 1.00 21.60 -8.77
C SER A 131 1.19 23.03 -8.22
N ARG A 132 0.44 23.41 -7.18
CA ARG A 132 0.46 24.80 -6.66
C ARG A 132 1.14 24.95 -5.31
N VAL A 133 1.03 23.94 -4.46
CA VAL A 133 1.49 24.00 -3.06
C VAL A 133 2.53 22.93 -2.79
N LEU A 134 2.42 21.76 -3.44
CA LEU A 134 3.33 20.64 -3.24
C LEU A 134 4.46 20.64 -4.29
N ASP A 135 4.31 21.38 -5.39
CA ASP A 135 5.22 21.41 -6.54
C ASP A 135 5.44 20.00 -7.14
N VAL A 136 4.34 19.25 -7.32
CA VAL A 136 4.35 17.88 -7.84
C VAL A 136 3.59 17.76 -9.15
N ASP A 137 3.97 16.81 -10.00
CA ASP A 137 3.27 16.50 -11.25
C ASP A 137 2.10 15.56 -11.00
N THR A 138 0.91 16.11 -10.85
CA THR A 138 -0.33 15.34 -10.63
C THR A 138 -0.94 14.75 -11.91
N SER A 139 -0.34 14.95 -13.06
CA SER A 139 -0.77 14.29 -14.31
C SER A 139 -0.30 12.84 -14.38
N ARG A 140 0.70 12.48 -13.58
CA ARG A 140 1.28 11.14 -13.45
C ARG A 140 1.25 10.71 -11.98
N VAL A 141 0.25 9.92 -11.63
CA VAL A 141 0.03 9.44 -10.25
C VAL A 141 0.00 7.92 -10.23
N ALA A 142 0.95 7.31 -9.54
CA ALA A 142 0.90 5.89 -9.18
C ALA A 142 0.28 5.72 -7.80
N VAL A 143 -0.39 4.60 -7.56
CA VAL A 143 -0.90 4.24 -6.23
C VAL A 143 -0.37 2.89 -5.83
N ILE A 144 0.19 2.79 -4.64
CA ILE A 144 0.69 1.55 -4.06
C ILE A 144 0.21 1.41 -2.62
N GLY A 145 -0.19 0.22 -2.24
CA GLY A 145 -0.57 -0.07 -0.86
C GLY A 145 -0.46 -1.54 -0.52
N ALA A 146 -0.44 -1.83 0.78
CA ALA A 146 -0.25 -3.18 1.30
C ALA A 146 -1.47 -3.64 2.12
N SER A 147 -1.91 -4.91 1.96
CA SER A 147 -3.02 -5.48 2.72
C SER A 147 -4.31 -4.65 2.53
N ALA A 148 -4.90 -4.10 3.58
CA ALA A 148 -6.02 -3.16 3.47
C ALA A 148 -5.68 -1.93 2.59
N GLY A 149 -4.41 -1.48 2.59
CA GLY A 149 -3.93 -0.47 1.65
C GLY A 149 -3.92 -0.96 0.21
N GLY A 150 -3.65 -2.26 -0.03
CA GLY A 150 -3.79 -2.90 -1.33
C GLY A 150 -5.24 -2.93 -1.82
N TYR A 151 -6.19 -3.20 -0.91
CA TYR A 151 -7.61 -3.05 -1.19
C TYR A 151 -7.98 -1.61 -1.57
N LEU A 152 -7.53 -0.62 -0.79
CA LEU A 152 -7.80 0.80 -1.07
C LEU A 152 -7.12 1.26 -2.38
N THR A 153 -5.95 0.70 -2.71
CA THR A 153 -5.29 0.91 -4.00
C THR A 153 -6.15 0.41 -5.16
N LEU A 154 -6.69 -0.80 -5.06
CA LEU A 154 -7.64 -1.32 -6.05
C LEU A 154 -8.93 -0.48 -6.10
N ALA A 155 -9.43 -0.01 -4.95
CA ALA A 155 -10.58 0.89 -4.89
C ALA A 155 -10.29 2.23 -5.58
N ALA A 156 -9.09 2.78 -5.49
CA ALA A 156 -8.70 4.00 -6.21
C ALA A 156 -8.84 3.82 -7.73
N GLY A 157 -8.67 2.60 -8.26
CA GLY A 157 -8.82 2.31 -9.68
C GLY A 157 -10.19 2.64 -10.28
N TYR A 158 -11.23 2.74 -9.45
CA TYR A 158 -12.59 3.08 -9.94
C TYR A 158 -13.28 4.18 -9.14
N ARG A 159 -12.76 4.59 -7.96
CA ARG A 159 -13.39 5.58 -7.07
C ARG A 159 -12.88 6.99 -7.25
N VAL A 160 -11.65 7.17 -7.72
CA VAL A 160 -11.04 8.50 -7.84
C VAL A 160 -11.06 9.03 -9.27
N ASP A 161 -11.11 10.35 -9.42
CA ASP A 161 -11.10 11.05 -10.69
C ASP A 161 -10.22 12.31 -10.55
N PRO A 162 -9.19 12.50 -11.42
CA PRO A 162 -8.74 11.60 -12.48
C PRO A 162 -8.24 10.25 -11.94
N ARG A 163 -8.37 9.19 -12.75
CA ARG A 163 -7.84 7.87 -12.40
C ARG A 163 -6.32 7.89 -12.29
N PRO A 164 -5.74 7.09 -11.36
CA PRO A 164 -4.30 6.88 -11.33
C PRO A 164 -3.74 6.31 -12.64
N THR A 165 -2.48 6.61 -12.94
CA THR A 165 -1.79 6.09 -14.12
C THR A 165 -1.51 4.59 -13.99
N VAL A 166 -1.21 4.12 -12.77
CA VAL A 166 -0.84 2.73 -12.47
C VAL A 166 -1.13 2.39 -11.02
N LEU A 167 -1.45 1.12 -10.75
CA LEU A 167 -1.72 0.59 -9.42
C LEU A 167 -0.77 -0.55 -9.06
N VAL A 168 -0.38 -0.62 -7.78
CA VAL A 168 0.37 -1.74 -7.22
C VAL A 168 -0.30 -2.20 -5.93
N SER A 169 -0.93 -3.36 -5.95
CA SER A 169 -1.57 -3.96 -4.77
C SER A 169 -0.69 -5.07 -4.20
N LEU A 170 -0.13 -4.81 -3.02
CA LEU A 170 0.71 -5.76 -2.30
C LEU A 170 -0.17 -6.56 -1.34
N TRP A 171 -0.33 -7.86 -1.56
CA TRP A 171 -1.18 -8.77 -0.76
C TRP A 171 -2.52 -8.14 -0.34
N GLY A 172 -3.16 -7.43 -1.30
CA GLY A 172 -4.46 -6.81 -1.12
C GLY A 172 -5.61 -7.76 -1.44
N TYR A 173 -6.81 -7.24 -1.41
CA TYR A 173 -8.04 -8.01 -1.67
C TYR A 173 -9.08 -7.20 -2.44
N GLY A 174 -9.93 -7.89 -3.21
CA GLY A 174 -11.01 -7.28 -3.98
C GLY A 174 -12.39 -7.52 -3.41
N ASP A 175 -12.51 -8.46 -2.46
CA ASP A 175 -13.75 -8.93 -1.89
C ASP A 175 -13.85 -8.60 -0.39
N LEU A 176 -14.98 -8.05 0.04
CA LEU A 176 -15.25 -7.67 1.43
C LEU A 176 -16.18 -8.65 2.16
N ILE A 177 -16.80 -9.59 1.46
CA ILE A 177 -17.84 -10.47 2.02
C ILE A 177 -17.58 -11.96 1.76
N GLY A 178 -16.41 -12.33 1.25
CA GLY A 178 -16.03 -13.73 1.04
C GLY A 178 -15.83 -14.52 2.33
N PRO A 179 -15.83 -15.87 2.24
CA PRO A 179 -15.69 -16.76 3.39
C PRO A 179 -14.50 -16.45 4.30
N TRP A 180 -13.40 -15.95 3.72
CA TRP A 180 -12.20 -15.60 4.44
C TRP A 180 -12.39 -14.47 5.48
N LEU A 181 -13.42 -13.62 5.32
CA LEU A 181 -13.77 -12.54 6.27
C LEU A 181 -15.04 -12.81 7.06
N ASN A 182 -15.98 -13.58 6.49
CA ASN A 182 -17.31 -13.77 7.05
C ASN A 182 -17.49 -15.09 7.83
N GLU A 183 -16.47 -15.96 7.80
CA GLU A 183 -16.46 -17.18 8.60
C GLU A 183 -15.48 -17.04 9.80
N PRO A 184 -15.81 -17.63 10.96
CA PRO A 184 -14.91 -17.65 12.10
C PRO A 184 -13.57 -18.30 11.78
N SER A 185 -12.48 -17.52 11.90
CA SER A 185 -11.14 -18.05 11.67
C SER A 185 -10.65 -18.88 12.85
N THR A 186 -10.22 -20.09 12.56
CA THR A 186 -9.57 -20.98 13.54
C THR A 186 -8.04 -20.89 13.49
N HIS A 187 -7.48 -20.11 12.56
CA HIS A 187 -6.03 -20.02 12.42
C HIS A 187 -5.38 -19.36 13.65
N PRO A 188 -4.24 -19.90 14.16
CA PRO A 188 -3.59 -19.37 15.38
C PRO A 188 -3.25 -17.89 15.32
N ARG A 189 -2.91 -17.35 14.12
CA ARG A 189 -2.61 -15.92 13.97
C ARG A 189 -3.79 -15.01 14.36
N HIS A 190 -5.03 -15.46 14.20
CA HIS A 190 -6.24 -14.72 14.53
C HIS A 190 -6.77 -15.04 15.93
N ASN A 191 -6.03 -15.87 16.72
CA ASN A 191 -6.42 -16.32 18.04
C ASN A 191 -5.38 -15.98 19.13
N GLN A 192 -4.58 -14.92 18.90
CA GLN A 192 -3.54 -14.47 19.82
C GLN A 192 -4.06 -13.53 20.92
N ALA A 193 -5.14 -12.80 20.65
CA ALA A 193 -5.78 -11.92 21.62
C ALA A 193 -7.27 -12.23 21.71
N GLN A 194 -7.84 -12.03 22.89
CA GLN A 194 -9.28 -12.19 23.16
C GLN A 194 -9.87 -10.82 23.49
N MET A 195 -11.10 -10.61 23.06
CA MET A 195 -11.88 -9.40 23.35
C MET A 195 -13.32 -9.79 23.66
N THR A 196 -13.91 -9.18 24.67
CA THR A 196 -15.34 -9.37 24.95
C THR A 196 -16.19 -8.52 24.01
N GLU A 197 -17.45 -8.89 23.85
CA GLU A 197 -18.39 -8.14 23.02
C GLU A 197 -18.60 -6.72 23.55
N GLU A 198 -18.72 -6.56 24.87
CA GLU A 198 -18.88 -5.26 25.52
C GLU A 198 -17.70 -4.34 25.21
N ARG A 199 -16.47 -4.88 25.22
CA ARG A 199 -15.28 -4.12 24.88
C ARG A 199 -15.24 -3.76 23.41
N ALA A 200 -15.67 -4.65 22.52
CA ALA A 200 -15.79 -4.36 21.09
C ALA A 200 -16.79 -3.23 20.84
N GLN A 201 -17.98 -3.28 21.48
CA GLN A 201 -19.00 -2.24 21.39
C GLN A 201 -18.50 -0.89 21.94
N GLU A 202 -17.75 -0.90 23.02
CA GLU A 202 -17.12 0.30 23.57
C GLU A 202 -16.19 0.97 22.53
N ILE A 203 -15.31 0.19 21.87
CA ILE A 203 -14.41 0.72 20.84
C ILE A 203 -15.20 1.28 19.66
N MET A 204 -16.26 0.61 19.22
CA MET A 204 -17.12 1.06 18.12
C MET A 204 -17.83 2.38 18.41
N SER A 205 -18.00 2.75 19.67
CA SER A 205 -18.64 3.99 20.09
C SER A 205 -17.66 5.15 20.34
N LEU A 206 -16.36 4.92 20.20
CA LEU A 206 -15.35 5.98 20.35
C LEU A 206 -15.42 7.00 19.19
N PRO A 207 -14.93 8.23 19.41
CA PRO A 207 -14.78 9.20 18.33
C PRO A 207 -13.89 8.68 17.19
N PRO A 208 -14.13 9.11 15.94
CA PRO A 208 -13.31 8.74 14.80
C PRO A 208 -11.82 9.08 15.01
N ILE A 209 -10.96 8.20 14.52
CA ILE A 209 -9.50 8.41 14.44
C ILE A 209 -9.02 8.14 13.01
N ALA A 210 -7.88 8.70 12.63
CA ALA A 210 -7.25 8.48 11.33
C ALA A 210 -5.85 7.87 11.42
N ASN A 211 -5.33 7.70 12.63
CA ASN A 211 -4.05 7.06 12.88
C ASN A 211 -4.18 6.14 14.10
N ALA A 212 -3.68 4.93 14.02
CA ALA A 212 -3.80 3.95 15.09
C ALA A 212 -3.13 4.38 16.41
N ARG A 213 -2.17 5.32 16.37
CA ARG A 213 -1.54 5.90 17.57
C ARG A 213 -2.51 6.68 18.43
N ASP A 214 -3.59 7.19 17.83
CA ASP A 214 -4.61 7.99 18.53
C ASP A 214 -5.68 7.12 19.21
N ARG A 215 -5.69 5.80 18.94
CA ARG A 215 -6.72 4.90 19.47
C ARG A 215 -6.60 4.67 20.97
N LYS A 216 -7.69 4.89 21.67
CA LYS A 216 -7.86 4.49 23.06
C LYS A 216 -8.27 3.01 23.11
N GLY A 217 -7.29 2.11 23.07
CA GLY A 217 -7.54 0.67 23.11
C GLY A 217 -6.67 -0.10 22.14
N ASN A 218 -6.95 -1.39 22.00
CA ASN A 218 -6.16 -2.30 21.19
C ASN A 218 -6.89 -2.64 19.88
N GLY A 219 -6.56 -1.93 18.81
CA GLY A 219 -7.10 -2.19 17.47
C GLY A 219 -6.75 -3.58 16.94
N TRP A 220 -5.58 -4.12 17.31
CA TRP A 220 -5.20 -5.48 16.94
C TRP A 220 -6.09 -6.53 17.61
N ALA A 221 -6.42 -6.36 18.90
CA ALA A 221 -7.35 -7.26 19.59
C ALA A 221 -8.77 -7.15 19.00
N PHE A 222 -9.19 -5.96 18.54
CA PHE A 222 -10.45 -5.80 17.81
C PHE A 222 -10.44 -6.54 16.47
N TYR A 223 -9.36 -6.46 15.70
CA TYR A 223 -9.21 -7.25 14.47
C TYR A 223 -9.30 -8.74 14.75
N GLN A 224 -8.60 -9.24 15.78
CA GLN A 224 -8.69 -10.63 16.21
C GLN A 224 -10.14 -11.04 16.54
N TYR A 225 -10.85 -10.19 17.27
CA TYR A 225 -12.26 -10.41 17.58
C TYR A 225 -13.13 -10.53 16.33
N CYS A 226 -12.95 -9.63 15.36
CA CYS A 226 -13.65 -9.67 14.06
C CYS A 226 -13.43 -11.00 13.35
N ARG A 227 -12.16 -11.45 13.27
CA ARG A 227 -11.78 -12.72 12.60
C ARG A 227 -12.28 -13.95 13.33
N GLN A 228 -12.23 -13.95 14.67
CA GLN A 228 -12.73 -15.05 15.52
C GLN A 228 -14.25 -15.23 15.42
N LYS A 229 -14.97 -14.15 15.15
CA LYS A 229 -16.43 -14.18 15.05
C LYS A 229 -16.95 -14.30 13.62
N GLY A 230 -16.10 -14.12 12.60
CA GLY A 230 -16.54 -14.04 11.20
C GLY A 230 -17.42 -12.82 10.93
N LEU A 231 -17.21 -11.72 11.67
CA LEU A 231 -18.05 -10.52 11.61
C LEU A 231 -17.33 -9.31 11.01
N CYS A 232 -16.13 -9.51 10.42
CA CYS A 232 -15.38 -8.39 9.85
C CYS A 232 -16.22 -7.51 8.92
N PRO A 233 -16.96 -8.06 7.94
CA PRO A 233 -17.76 -7.24 7.03
C PRO A 233 -18.76 -6.33 7.77
N ASN A 234 -19.55 -6.89 8.66
CA ASN A 234 -20.59 -6.18 9.40
C ASN A 234 -20.00 -5.08 10.32
N LEU A 235 -18.91 -5.42 11.03
CA LEU A 235 -18.31 -4.52 12.02
C LEU A 235 -17.58 -3.33 11.37
N VAL A 236 -17.01 -3.51 10.18
CA VAL A 236 -16.29 -2.43 9.46
C VAL A 236 -17.21 -1.61 8.55
N SER A 237 -18.44 -2.06 8.25
CA SER A 237 -19.34 -1.38 7.30
C SER A 237 -20.64 -0.86 7.88
N ASN A 238 -21.19 -1.45 8.93
CA ASN A 238 -22.59 -1.33 9.38
C ASN A 238 -23.62 -1.87 8.36
N PHE A 239 -23.21 -2.71 7.43
CA PHE A 239 -24.12 -3.43 6.56
C PHE A 239 -24.28 -4.85 7.08
N ASP A 240 -25.45 -5.43 6.86
CA ASP A 240 -25.63 -6.87 7.10
C ASP A 240 -25.31 -7.63 5.82
N MET A 241 -24.17 -8.38 5.86
CA MET A 241 -23.73 -9.11 4.68
C MET A 241 -24.62 -10.30 4.31
N PHE A 242 -25.44 -10.79 5.23
CA PHE A 242 -26.38 -11.90 4.98
C PHE A 242 -27.72 -11.41 4.43
N GLU A 243 -28.19 -10.24 4.89
CA GLU A 243 -29.48 -9.69 4.48
C GLU A 243 -29.33 -8.67 3.34
N GLU A 244 -28.21 -7.94 3.27
CA GLU A 244 -28.01 -6.83 2.33
C GLU A 244 -26.61 -6.90 1.64
N PRO A 245 -26.18 -8.05 1.08
CA PRO A 245 -24.82 -8.21 0.52
C PRO A 245 -24.51 -7.20 -0.61
N GLU A 246 -25.53 -6.76 -1.37
CA GLU A 246 -25.37 -5.80 -2.46
C GLU A 246 -24.92 -4.42 -1.99
N ARG A 247 -25.10 -4.06 -0.72
CA ARG A 247 -24.61 -2.79 -0.16
C ARG A 247 -23.09 -2.72 -0.10
N PHE A 248 -22.40 -3.87 -0.14
CA PHE A 248 -20.95 -3.94 -0.22
C PHE A 248 -20.42 -3.72 -1.64
N PHE A 249 -21.19 -4.04 -2.69
CA PHE A 249 -20.75 -4.03 -4.08
C PHE A 249 -20.10 -2.71 -4.52
N PRO A 250 -20.62 -1.52 -4.17
CA PRO A 250 -19.96 -0.27 -4.52
C PRO A 250 -18.56 -0.08 -3.94
N TYR A 251 -18.20 -0.87 -2.92
CA TYR A 251 -16.92 -0.79 -2.20
C TYR A 251 -16.00 -1.96 -2.48
N MET A 252 -16.41 -2.90 -3.34
CA MET A 252 -15.65 -4.09 -3.69
C MET A 252 -14.96 -3.92 -5.05
N PRO A 253 -13.62 -3.80 -5.11
CA PRO A 253 -12.90 -3.79 -6.38
C PRO A 253 -13.33 -4.90 -7.33
N LEU A 254 -13.52 -6.12 -6.82
CA LEU A 254 -13.98 -7.28 -7.59
C LEU A 254 -15.29 -7.07 -8.38
N LYS A 255 -16.13 -6.11 -7.97
CA LYS A 255 -17.41 -5.81 -8.62
C LYS A 255 -17.39 -4.56 -9.49
N ASN A 256 -16.23 -3.86 -9.56
CA ASN A 256 -16.14 -2.55 -10.17
C ASN A 256 -14.97 -2.43 -11.17
N VAL A 257 -14.39 -3.56 -11.60
CA VAL A 257 -13.43 -3.56 -12.71
C VAL A 257 -14.16 -3.20 -13.99
N ALA A 258 -13.61 -2.28 -14.77
CA ALA A 258 -14.09 -1.88 -16.08
C ALA A 258 -12.90 -1.71 -17.02
N LYS A 259 -13.15 -1.59 -18.33
CA LYS A 259 -12.11 -1.49 -19.36
C LYS A 259 -11.13 -0.33 -19.15
N ASP A 260 -11.55 0.73 -18.49
CA ASP A 260 -10.75 1.91 -18.16
C ASP A 260 -10.07 1.85 -16.78
N PHE A 261 -10.05 0.65 -16.16
CA PHE A 261 -9.30 0.42 -14.94
C PHE A 261 -7.80 0.52 -15.20
N PRO A 262 -7.01 1.18 -14.32
CA PRO A 262 -5.59 1.38 -14.54
C PRO A 262 -4.80 0.08 -14.64
N PRO A 263 -3.67 0.05 -15.40
CA PRO A 263 -2.72 -1.05 -15.34
C PRO A 263 -2.35 -1.40 -13.90
N THR A 264 -2.39 -2.68 -13.54
CA THR A 264 -2.29 -3.12 -12.14
C THR A 264 -1.29 -4.24 -11.94
N LEU A 265 -0.35 -4.06 -11.00
CA LEU A 265 0.49 -5.13 -10.48
C LEU A 265 -0.13 -5.67 -9.18
N LEU A 266 -0.32 -6.99 -9.14
CA LEU A 266 -0.68 -7.73 -7.94
C LEU A 266 0.55 -8.53 -7.46
N VAL A 267 0.91 -8.40 -6.18
CA VAL A 267 1.95 -9.20 -5.54
C VAL A 267 1.34 -9.92 -4.35
N HIS A 268 1.50 -11.25 -4.25
CA HIS A 268 0.88 -12.02 -3.18
C HIS A 268 1.69 -13.27 -2.82
N GLY A 269 1.76 -13.59 -1.53
CA GLY A 269 2.33 -14.85 -1.06
C GLY A 269 1.35 -16.01 -1.21
N THR A 270 1.81 -17.18 -1.73
CA THR A 270 0.91 -18.33 -1.99
C THR A 270 0.41 -19.01 -0.71
N ASN A 271 1.09 -18.80 0.43
CA ASN A 271 0.71 -19.34 1.74
C ASN A 271 0.16 -18.26 2.68
N ASP A 272 -0.35 -17.15 2.14
CA ASP A 272 -0.92 -16.08 2.97
C ASP A 272 -2.14 -16.57 3.74
N THR A 273 -2.02 -16.61 5.07
CA THR A 273 -3.07 -17.08 5.99
C THR A 273 -3.91 -15.95 6.57
N ASP A 274 -3.63 -14.69 6.19
CA ASP A 274 -4.41 -13.52 6.60
C ASP A 274 -5.38 -13.08 5.49
N VAL A 275 -4.83 -12.79 4.33
CA VAL A 275 -5.56 -12.51 3.09
C VAL A 275 -5.24 -13.65 2.11
N PRO A 276 -6.19 -14.53 1.78
CA PRO A 276 -5.90 -15.65 0.89
C PRO A 276 -5.39 -15.19 -0.48
N HIS A 277 -4.39 -15.86 -1.02
CA HIS A 277 -3.85 -15.63 -2.36
C HIS A 277 -4.94 -15.60 -3.44
N GLU A 278 -6.01 -16.37 -3.25
CA GLU A 278 -7.21 -16.39 -4.08
C GLU A 278 -7.78 -14.99 -4.34
N GLN A 279 -7.60 -14.03 -3.42
CA GLN A 279 -8.07 -12.65 -3.61
C GLN A 279 -7.39 -11.96 -4.79
N SER A 280 -6.10 -12.24 -5.02
CA SER A 280 -5.40 -11.77 -6.22
C SER A 280 -5.79 -12.54 -7.48
N GLU A 281 -6.05 -13.84 -7.36
CA GLU A 281 -6.53 -14.66 -8.49
C GLU A 281 -7.92 -14.22 -8.96
N LEU A 282 -8.83 -13.89 -8.04
CA LEU A 282 -10.14 -13.32 -8.36
C LEU A 282 -10.02 -11.98 -9.09
N MET A 283 -9.16 -11.08 -8.61
CA MET A 283 -8.90 -9.82 -9.31
C MET A 283 -8.28 -10.03 -10.70
N GLN A 284 -7.38 -11.00 -10.84
CA GLN A 284 -6.81 -11.37 -12.13
C GLN A 284 -7.89 -11.80 -13.12
N GLN A 285 -8.88 -12.61 -12.69
CA GLN A 285 -9.98 -13.04 -13.53
C GLN A 285 -10.80 -11.85 -14.06
N GLU A 286 -11.13 -10.89 -13.18
CA GLU A 286 -11.83 -9.66 -13.57
C GLU A 286 -10.98 -8.83 -14.56
N PHE A 287 -9.66 -8.72 -14.36
CA PHE A 287 -8.78 -8.01 -15.30
C PHE A 287 -8.74 -8.67 -16.68
N ILE A 288 -8.74 -10.01 -16.74
CA ILE A 288 -8.83 -10.75 -17.99
C ILE A 288 -10.17 -10.47 -18.70
N GLU A 289 -11.28 -10.59 -17.96
CA GLU A 289 -12.64 -10.40 -18.51
C GLU A 289 -12.82 -9.00 -19.09
N HIS A 290 -12.29 -7.99 -18.41
CA HIS A 290 -12.42 -6.59 -18.82
C HIS A 290 -11.26 -6.06 -19.70
N SER A 291 -10.30 -6.94 -20.06
CA SER A 291 -9.12 -6.60 -20.87
C SER A 291 -8.27 -5.47 -20.26
N VAL A 292 -8.14 -5.47 -18.94
CA VAL A 292 -7.26 -4.54 -18.20
C VAL A 292 -5.83 -5.05 -18.23
N PRO A 293 -4.81 -4.22 -18.53
CA PRO A 293 -3.42 -4.61 -18.40
C PRO A 293 -3.06 -4.93 -16.94
N TYR A 294 -2.48 -6.10 -16.70
CA TYR A 294 -2.11 -6.50 -15.35
C TYR A 294 -0.88 -7.42 -15.34
N GLU A 295 -0.25 -7.53 -14.19
CA GLU A 295 0.69 -8.60 -13.84
C GLU A 295 0.31 -9.15 -12.45
N LEU A 296 0.41 -10.47 -12.28
CA LEU A 296 0.31 -11.14 -10.97
C LEU A 296 1.62 -11.84 -10.68
N PHE A 297 2.30 -11.42 -9.62
CA PHE A 297 3.50 -12.07 -9.12
C PHE A 297 3.20 -12.82 -7.81
N SER A 298 3.13 -14.14 -7.90
CA SER A 298 2.90 -15.02 -6.75
C SER A 298 4.23 -15.45 -6.15
N VAL A 299 4.44 -15.12 -4.87
CA VAL A 299 5.67 -15.48 -4.14
C VAL A 299 5.44 -16.82 -3.45
N GLU A 300 6.09 -17.86 -3.96
CA GLU A 300 5.87 -19.23 -3.51
C GLU A 300 6.23 -19.42 -2.03
N GLY A 301 5.32 -20.02 -1.27
CA GLY A 301 5.48 -20.33 0.14
C GLY A 301 5.48 -19.12 1.09
N ALA A 302 5.40 -17.90 0.56
CA ALA A 302 5.38 -16.70 1.38
C ALA A 302 4.02 -16.50 2.07
N GLU A 303 4.09 -16.04 3.30
CA GLU A 303 2.97 -15.62 4.15
C GLU A 303 2.63 -14.14 3.93
N HIS A 304 1.61 -13.63 4.64
CA HIS A 304 1.22 -12.22 4.62
C HIS A 304 2.41 -11.28 4.84
N SER A 305 2.49 -10.21 4.07
CA SER A 305 3.62 -9.27 4.04
C SER A 305 4.94 -9.90 3.59
N LEU A 306 4.86 -10.97 2.79
CA LEU A 306 5.99 -11.79 2.32
C LEU A 306 6.82 -12.40 3.46
N TRP A 307 6.24 -12.51 4.65
CA TRP A 307 6.89 -13.23 5.73
C TRP A 307 7.19 -14.67 5.28
N ARG A 308 8.36 -15.19 5.64
CA ARG A 308 8.91 -16.48 5.18
C ARG A 308 9.32 -16.56 3.70
N ALA A 309 9.17 -15.50 2.91
CA ALA A 309 9.79 -15.46 1.59
C ALA A 309 11.31 -15.50 1.71
N ASN A 310 12.00 -16.08 0.74
CA ASN A 310 13.45 -15.99 0.71
C ASN A 310 13.89 -14.55 0.34
N PRO A 311 15.12 -14.14 0.74
CA PRO A 311 15.59 -12.77 0.47
C PRO A 311 15.66 -12.42 -1.02
N GLN A 312 15.90 -13.39 -1.90
CA GLN A 312 15.96 -13.15 -3.35
C GLN A 312 14.57 -12.81 -3.90
N ASP A 313 13.53 -13.51 -3.45
CA ASP A 313 12.15 -13.21 -3.88
C ASP A 313 11.71 -11.83 -3.35
N VAL A 314 12.07 -11.48 -2.12
CA VAL A 314 11.79 -10.15 -1.57
C VAL A 314 12.48 -9.07 -2.41
N GLN A 315 13.77 -9.27 -2.76
CA GLN A 315 14.50 -8.34 -3.60
C GLN A 315 13.87 -8.24 -5.00
N HIS A 316 13.50 -9.36 -5.59
CA HIS A 316 12.84 -9.39 -6.90
C HIS A 316 11.51 -8.64 -6.88
N VAL A 317 10.71 -8.81 -5.83
CA VAL A 317 9.46 -8.03 -5.66
C VAL A 317 9.75 -6.54 -5.58
N GLN A 318 10.78 -6.12 -4.84
CA GLN A 318 11.14 -4.71 -4.74
C GLN A 318 11.55 -4.12 -6.10
N ASP A 319 12.30 -4.88 -6.91
CA ASP A 319 12.70 -4.48 -8.25
C ASP A 319 11.49 -4.41 -9.18
N LEU A 320 10.66 -5.47 -9.21
CA LEU A 320 9.46 -5.55 -10.03
C LEU A 320 8.48 -4.40 -9.76
N VAL A 321 8.27 -4.03 -8.50
CA VAL A 321 7.39 -2.92 -8.12
C VAL A 321 7.82 -1.62 -8.79
N LEU A 322 9.10 -1.27 -8.71
CA LEU A 322 9.62 -0.04 -9.31
C LEU A 322 9.69 -0.11 -10.85
N GLU A 323 10.06 -1.26 -11.40
CA GLU A 323 10.04 -1.48 -12.85
C GLU A 323 8.62 -1.32 -13.42
N PHE A 324 7.62 -1.87 -12.73
CA PHE A 324 6.22 -1.74 -13.16
C PHE A 324 5.75 -0.29 -13.08
N ILE A 325 6.02 0.42 -11.98
CA ILE A 325 5.70 1.85 -11.86
C ILE A 325 6.41 2.64 -12.97
N ASN A 326 7.72 2.45 -13.15
CA ASN A 326 8.52 3.16 -14.16
C ASN A 326 7.99 2.95 -15.59
N ARG A 327 7.49 1.77 -15.91
CA ARG A 327 6.94 1.45 -17.25
C ARG A 327 5.76 2.34 -17.64
N TYR A 328 4.96 2.77 -16.70
CA TYR A 328 3.76 3.58 -16.95
C TYR A 328 3.92 5.05 -16.57
N MET A 329 4.92 5.38 -15.75
CA MET A 329 5.12 6.73 -15.21
C MET A 329 6.23 7.51 -15.92
N LYS A 330 7.18 6.85 -16.57
CA LYS A 330 8.25 7.43 -17.37
C LYS A 330 7.96 7.27 -18.86
#